data_74f30d3d58bd75a2bc8e6080e9874625
#
_entry.id   74f30d3d58bd75a2bc8e6080e9874625
#
_cell.length_a   1.000
_cell.length_b   1.000
_cell.length_c   1.000
_cell.angle_alpha   90.00
_cell.angle_beta   90.00
_cell.angle_gamma   90.00
#
_symmetry.space_group_name_H-M   'P 1'
#
loop_
_entity.id
_entity.type
_entity.pdbx_description
1 polymer ?
#
loop_
_entity_poly.entity_id
_entity_poly.type
_entity_poly.pdbx_seq_one_letter_code
_entity_poly.pdbx_strand_id
1 'polypeptide(L)'
;MTERLIGMLIFPRLTQLDMTGPYEVLARLPNTKVLLVAHTMAPVKTDRGMEIVPTVTLADCPQLDLVMVPGGPGQQDLMEDAVVLDFLRRQAAGA
;
A
#
# COMPACT_ATOMS: atom_id res chain seq x y z
N MET A 1 -4.92 -18.26 -16.07
CA MET A 1 -3.71 -17.61 -15.54
C MET A 1 -3.96 -17.13 -14.12
N THR A 2 -2.95 -17.22 -13.29
CA THR A 2 -3.05 -16.79 -11.90
C THR A 2 -3.05 -15.25 -11.83
N GLU A 3 -3.98 -14.69 -11.07
CA GLU A 3 -4.02 -13.26 -10.83
C GLU A 3 -2.84 -12.85 -9.96
N ARG A 4 -2.17 -11.75 -10.35
CA ARG A 4 -1.10 -11.15 -9.56
C ARG A 4 -1.69 -10.13 -8.59
N LEU A 5 -1.24 -10.17 -7.34
CA LEU A 5 -1.67 -9.23 -6.32
C LEU A 5 -0.53 -8.25 -6.01
N ILE A 6 -0.81 -6.97 -6.21
CA ILE A 6 0.13 -5.91 -5.89
C ILE A 6 -0.47 -5.08 -4.76
N GLY A 7 0.27 -4.90 -3.67
CA GLY A 7 -0.15 -4.07 -2.56
C GLY A 7 0.59 -2.74 -2.56
N MET A 8 -0.15 -1.66 -2.43
CA MET A 8 0.42 -0.34 -2.19
C MET A 8 0.09 0.07 -0.78
N LEU A 9 1.11 0.28 0.03
CA LEU A 9 0.94 0.70 1.41
C LEU A 9 0.56 2.17 1.44
N ILE A 10 -0.58 2.49 2.05
CA ILE A 10 -1.00 3.88 2.21
C ILE A 10 -0.97 4.27 3.68
N PHE A 11 -0.56 5.49 3.96
CA PHE A 11 -0.30 5.97 5.32
C PHE A 11 -0.52 7.48 5.38
N PRO A 12 -0.78 8.04 6.59
CA PRO A 12 -0.98 9.49 6.71
C PRO A 12 0.21 10.29 6.17
N ARG A 13 -0.08 11.37 5.48
CA ARG A 13 0.88 12.30 4.89
C ARG A 13 1.73 11.70 3.78
N LEU A 14 1.23 10.68 3.08
CA LEU A 14 1.89 10.20 1.87
C LEU A 14 1.75 11.26 0.76
N THR A 15 2.68 11.25 -0.19
CA THR A 15 2.56 12.07 -1.39
C THR A 15 1.69 11.34 -2.40
N GLN A 16 0.52 11.90 -2.70
CA GLN A 16 -0.51 11.21 -3.48
C GLN A 16 -0.01 10.72 -4.84
N LEU A 17 0.75 11.54 -5.56
CA LEU A 17 1.22 11.17 -6.90
C LEU A 17 2.15 9.97 -6.87
N ASP A 18 2.94 9.81 -5.81
CA ASP A 18 3.85 8.66 -5.65
C ASP A 18 3.08 7.34 -5.55
N MET A 19 1.81 7.40 -5.19
CA MET A 19 0.94 6.23 -5.15
C MET A 19 0.09 6.13 -6.40
N THR A 20 -0.61 7.20 -6.79
CA THR A 20 -1.56 7.15 -7.90
C THR A 20 -0.90 7.05 -9.27
N GLY A 21 0.32 7.55 -9.44
CA GLY A 21 1.07 7.38 -10.68
C GLY A 21 1.30 5.91 -10.99
N PRO A 22 2.03 5.19 -10.13
CA PRO A 22 2.22 3.75 -10.31
C PRO A 22 0.93 2.95 -10.28
N TYR A 23 -0.03 3.34 -9.45
CA TYR A 23 -1.34 2.68 -9.39
C TYR A 23 -2.02 2.66 -10.77
N GLU A 24 -2.04 3.81 -11.46
CA GLU A 24 -2.66 3.91 -12.77
C GLU A 24 -2.02 2.96 -13.78
N VAL A 25 -0.69 2.84 -13.74
CA VAL A 25 0.05 1.97 -14.65
C VAL A 25 -0.16 0.50 -14.29
N LEU A 26 0.03 0.15 -13.02
CA LEU A 26 -0.02 -1.25 -12.58
C LEU A 26 -1.43 -1.84 -12.66
N ALA A 27 -2.46 -1.03 -12.38
CA ALA A 27 -3.85 -1.48 -12.43
C ALA A 27 -4.31 -1.83 -13.84
N ARG A 28 -3.58 -1.38 -14.87
CA ARG A 28 -3.91 -1.67 -16.26
C ARG A 28 -3.24 -2.94 -16.79
N LEU A 29 -2.35 -3.55 -16.00
CA LEU A 29 -1.70 -4.79 -16.42
C LEU A 29 -2.71 -5.95 -16.41
N PRO A 30 -2.61 -6.87 -17.39
CA PRO A 30 -3.52 -8.02 -17.42
C PRO A 30 -3.31 -8.94 -16.21
N ASN A 31 -4.38 -9.54 -15.74
CA ASN A 31 -4.37 -10.48 -14.61
C ASN A 31 -3.70 -9.89 -13.34
N THR A 32 -3.92 -8.59 -13.11
CA THR A 32 -3.30 -7.88 -11.99
C THR A 32 -4.38 -7.17 -11.19
N LYS A 33 -4.33 -7.31 -9.87
CA LYS A 33 -5.18 -6.59 -8.95
C LYS A 33 -4.30 -5.78 -8.00
N VAL A 34 -4.60 -4.50 -7.84
CA VAL A 34 -3.86 -3.62 -6.94
C VAL A 34 -4.70 -3.36 -5.70
N LEU A 35 -4.13 -3.62 -4.54
CA LEU A 35 -4.77 -3.40 -3.24
C LEU A 35 -4.12 -2.19 -2.56
N LEU A 36 -4.95 -1.32 -2.00
CA LEU A 36 -4.48 -0.21 -1.16
C LEU A 36 -4.54 -0.69 0.29
N VAL A 37 -3.39 -0.86 0.90
CA VAL A 37 -3.24 -1.50 2.21
C VAL A 37 -2.95 -0.45 3.27
N ALA A 38 -3.73 -0.44 4.35
CA ALA A 38 -3.56 0.52 5.45
C ALA A 38 -3.80 -0.16 6.81
N HIS A 39 -3.52 0.57 7.88
CA HIS A 39 -3.77 0.07 9.25
C HIS A 39 -5.24 -0.24 9.50
N THR A 40 -6.12 0.66 9.06
CA THR A 40 -7.56 0.51 9.24
C THR A 40 -8.25 0.85 7.92
N MET A 41 -9.55 0.63 7.84
CA MET A 41 -10.34 0.98 6.65
C MET A 41 -10.79 2.44 6.63
N ALA A 42 -10.43 3.22 7.63
CA ALA A 42 -10.73 4.65 7.64
C ALA A 42 -9.94 5.37 6.53
N PRO A 43 -10.50 6.45 5.95
CA PRO A 43 -9.80 7.19 4.91
C PRO A 43 -8.44 7.69 5.39
N VAL A 44 -7.43 7.56 4.52
CA VAL A 44 -6.07 8.00 4.78
C VAL A 44 -5.86 9.37 4.13
N LYS A 45 -5.41 10.35 4.93
CA LYS A 45 -5.23 11.71 4.46
C LYS A 45 -3.80 11.91 3.96
N THR A 46 -3.66 12.37 2.72
CA THR A 46 -2.35 12.64 2.12
C THR A 46 -1.75 13.94 2.67
N ASP A 47 -0.51 14.24 2.28
CA ASP A 47 0.19 15.45 2.72
C ASP A 47 -0.52 16.75 2.26
N ARG A 48 -1.33 16.69 1.21
CA ARG A 48 -2.09 17.83 0.69
C ARG A 48 -3.59 17.77 1.00
N GLY A 49 -4.00 16.83 1.83
CA GLY A 49 -5.38 16.76 2.33
C GLY A 49 -6.34 15.91 1.51
N MET A 50 -5.89 15.24 0.46
CA MET A 50 -6.72 14.27 -0.25
C MET A 50 -6.98 13.06 0.63
N GLU A 51 -8.20 12.56 0.64
CA GLU A 51 -8.53 11.35 1.39
C GLU A 51 -8.63 10.15 0.46
N ILE A 52 -7.97 9.06 0.85
CA ILE A 52 -7.93 7.83 0.06
C ILE A 52 -8.51 6.70 0.90
N VAL A 53 -9.49 5.99 0.33
CA VAL A 53 -10.11 4.86 1.02
C VAL A 53 -9.31 3.60 0.74
N PRO A 54 -8.84 2.90 1.79
CA PRO A 54 -8.10 1.65 1.62
C PRO A 54 -8.97 0.53 1.04
N THR A 55 -8.33 -0.45 0.42
CA THR A 55 -9.00 -1.66 -0.06
C THR A 55 -9.02 -2.74 1.01
N VAL A 56 -7.94 -2.83 1.80
CA VAL A 56 -7.76 -3.89 2.79
C VAL A 56 -6.85 -3.38 3.92
N THR A 57 -6.98 -3.99 5.10
CA THR A 57 -6.08 -3.67 6.22
C THR A 57 -4.82 -4.53 6.17
N LEU A 58 -3.79 -4.12 6.93
CA LEU A 58 -2.57 -4.92 7.08
C LEU A 58 -2.88 -6.34 7.59
N ALA A 59 -3.81 -6.44 8.55
CA ALA A 59 -4.16 -7.71 9.16
C ALA A 59 -4.85 -8.67 8.19
N ASP A 60 -5.67 -8.14 7.29
CA ASP A 60 -6.47 -8.94 6.36
C ASP A 60 -5.84 -9.09 4.98
N CYS A 61 -4.67 -8.48 4.76
CA CYS A 61 -4.02 -8.50 3.46
C CYS A 61 -3.49 -9.90 3.14
N PRO A 62 -3.82 -10.44 1.95
CA PRO A 62 -3.27 -11.73 1.54
C PRO A 62 -1.79 -11.63 1.17
N GLN A 63 -1.17 -12.77 0.89
CA GLN A 63 0.20 -12.79 0.37
C GLN A 63 0.23 -12.08 -0.98
N LEU A 64 1.11 -11.08 -1.12
CA LEU A 64 1.24 -10.27 -2.32
C LEU A 64 2.42 -10.72 -3.17
N ASP A 65 2.33 -10.50 -4.47
CA ASP A 65 3.45 -10.73 -5.39
C ASP A 65 4.42 -9.56 -5.37
N LEU A 66 3.91 -8.35 -5.10
CA LEU A 66 4.71 -7.13 -5.05
C LEU A 66 4.13 -6.19 -3.99
N VAL A 67 4.99 -5.60 -3.20
CA VAL A 67 4.62 -4.54 -2.24
C VAL A 67 5.32 -3.26 -2.64
N MET A 68 4.57 -2.18 -2.73
CA MET A 68 5.10 -0.86 -3.03
C MET A 68 4.81 0.10 -1.88
N VAL A 69 5.81 0.88 -1.49
CA VAL A 69 5.69 1.89 -0.44
C VAL A 69 5.92 3.26 -1.10
N PRO A 70 4.88 4.09 -1.24
CA PRO A 70 5.08 5.43 -1.82
C PRO A 70 5.86 6.33 -0.88
N GLY A 71 6.40 7.42 -1.41
CA GLY A 71 7.10 8.41 -0.63
C GLY A 71 6.17 9.41 0.04
N GLY A 72 6.75 10.39 0.72
CA GLY A 72 6.03 11.47 1.36
C GLY A 72 6.51 11.75 2.78
N PRO A 73 6.10 12.90 3.37
CA PRO A 73 6.55 13.27 4.72
C PRO A 73 6.21 12.24 5.80
N GLY A 74 5.14 11.46 5.60
CA GLY A 74 4.73 10.42 6.56
C GLY A 74 5.58 9.17 6.54
N GLN A 75 6.49 9.03 5.59
CA GLN A 75 7.29 7.80 5.43
C GLN A 75 8.17 7.51 6.65
N GLN A 76 8.67 8.54 7.30
CA GLN A 76 9.52 8.35 8.48
C GLN A 76 8.74 7.71 9.62
N ASP A 77 7.54 8.19 9.90
CA ASP A 77 6.68 7.58 10.92
C ASP A 77 6.34 6.13 10.57
N LEU A 78 6.13 5.87 9.28
CA LEU A 78 5.84 4.53 8.79
C LEU A 78 7.01 3.58 9.06
N MET A 79 8.23 4.04 8.83
CA MET A 79 9.44 3.23 9.02
C MET A 79 9.71 2.90 10.50
N GLU A 80 9.12 3.65 11.42
CA GLU A 80 9.22 3.40 12.86
C GLU A 80 8.06 2.56 13.39
N ASP A 81 7.10 2.21 12.54
CA ASP A 81 5.92 1.46 12.92
C ASP A 81 6.21 -0.05 12.90
N ALA A 82 6.23 -0.66 14.08
CA ALA A 82 6.56 -2.08 14.24
C ALA A 82 5.55 -2.98 13.52
N VAL A 83 4.28 -2.60 13.47
CA VAL A 83 3.24 -3.40 12.79
C VAL A 83 3.49 -3.40 11.29
N VAL A 84 3.83 -2.25 10.72
CA VAL A 84 4.15 -2.12 9.30
C VAL A 84 5.42 -2.90 8.95
N LEU A 85 6.46 -2.78 9.76
CA LEU A 85 7.72 -3.50 9.50
C LEU A 85 7.50 -5.01 9.56
N ASP A 86 6.70 -5.49 10.51
CA ASP A 86 6.37 -6.91 10.60
C ASP A 86 5.59 -7.38 9.37
N PHE A 87 4.63 -6.57 8.92
CA PHE A 87 3.89 -6.85 7.69
C PHE A 87 4.83 -7.01 6.49
N LEU A 88 5.78 -6.08 6.33
CA LEU A 88 6.74 -6.13 5.22
C LEU A 88 7.63 -7.37 5.29
N ARG A 89 8.06 -7.75 6.49
CA ARG A 89 8.85 -8.98 6.67
C ARG A 89 8.07 -10.22 6.28
N ARG A 90 6.82 -10.32 6.70
CA ARG A 90 5.97 -11.48 6.37
C ARG A 90 5.71 -11.56 4.87
N GLN A 91 5.49 -10.43 4.22
CA GLN A 91 5.28 -10.40 2.79
C GLN A 91 6.56 -10.82 2.05
N ALA A 92 7.71 -10.31 2.46
CA ALA A 92 8.99 -10.65 1.84
C ALA A 92 9.33 -12.13 1.99
N ALA A 93 8.99 -12.74 3.11
CA ALA A 93 9.27 -14.16 3.35
C ALA A 93 8.49 -15.07 2.40
N GLY A 94 7.31 -14.65 1.94
CA GLY A 94 6.48 -15.43 1.02
C GLY A 94 6.65 -15.07 -0.45
N ALA A 95 7.43 -14.05 -0.73
CA ALA A 95 7.60 -13.57 -2.10
C ALA A 95 8.61 -14.40 -2.89
#